data_f5296aa0f89db82b7b0d155ec40c2be3
#
_entry.id   f5296aa0f89db82b7b0d155ec40c2be3
#
_cell.length_a   1.000
_cell.length_b   1.000
_cell.length_c   1.000
_cell.angle_alpha   90.00
_cell.angle_beta   90.00
_cell.angle_gamma   90.00
#
_symmetry.space_group_name_H-M   'P 1'
#
loop_
_entity.id
_entity.type
_entity.pdbx_description
1 polymer ?
#
loop_
_entity_poly.entity_id
_entity_poly.type
_entity_poly.pdbx_seq_one_letter_code
_entity_poly.pdbx_strand_id
1 'polypeptide(L)'
;MARQILAELGLLDAEISLLFVNDLQIQVLNQRYLLRDKPTNVLAFPMREGEFSTLHPHLLGDIVISVETAKRQSNRFGLNEMGMIILLMIHGVLHLIGFGHEGAKKGAREMATRQRELFQRVTQET
;
A
#
# COMPACT_ATOMS: atom_id res chain seq x y z
N MET A 1 -7.51 0.65 11.13
CA MET A 1 -7.32 1.52 9.96
C MET A 1 -7.41 0.78 8.62
N ALA A 2 -6.72 -0.33 8.48
CA ALA A 2 -6.80 -1.12 7.25
C ALA A 2 -8.24 -1.54 6.92
N ARG A 3 -8.99 -1.94 7.93
CA ARG A 3 -10.40 -2.33 7.74
C ARG A 3 -11.24 -1.17 7.22
N GLN A 4 -11.00 0.06 7.65
CA GLN A 4 -11.72 1.24 7.15
C GLN A 4 -11.42 1.48 5.69
N ILE A 5 -10.18 1.31 5.27
CA ILE A 5 -9.78 1.45 3.87
C ILE A 5 -10.51 0.41 3.01
N LEU A 6 -10.52 -0.83 3.44
CA LEU A 6 -11.20 -1.90 2.71
C LEU A 6 -12.70 -1.67 2.66
N ALA A 7 -13.30 -1.17 3.74
CA ALA A 7 -14.73 -0.87 3.78
C ALA A 7 -15.10 0.23 2.78
N GLU A 8 -14.29 1.29 2.68
CA GLU A 8 -14.53 2.37 1.73
C GLU A 8 -14.43 1.90 0.28
N LEU A 9 -13.71 0.81 0.04
CA LEU A 9 -13.59 0.23 -1.29
C LEU A 9 -14.62 -0.85 -1.58
N GLY A 10 -15.54 -1.11 -0.64
CA GLY A 10 -16.53 -2.17 -0.79
C GLY A 10 -15.96 -3.57 -0.65
N LEU A 11 -14.84 -3.71 0.04
CA LEU A 11 -14.10 -4.97 0.17
C LEU A 11 -14.13 -5.48 1.62
N LEU A 12 -15.31 -5.53 2.22
CA LEU A 12 -15.45 -5.90 3.63
C LEU A 12 -14.96 -7.31 3.97
N ASP A 13 -15.06 -8.22 3.01
CA ASP A 13 -14.64 -9.60 3.22
C ASP A 13 -13.18 -9.83 2.84
N ALA A 14 -12.50 -8.82 2.34
CA ALA A 14 -11.11 -8.95 1.93
C ALA A 14 -10.16 -8.83 3.12
N GLU A 15 -9.01 -9.45 2.99
CA GLU A 15 -7.94 -9.41 3.97
C GLU A 15 -6.65 -8.96 3.31
N ILE A 16 -5.80 -8.29 4.06
CA ILE A 16 -4.44 -7.96 3.65
C ILE A 16 -3.47 -8.39 4.73
N SER A 17 -2.28 -8.76 4.34
CA SER A 17 -1.18 -8.97 5.27
C SER A 17 -0.37 -7.68 5.31
N LEU A 18 -0.18 -7.12 6.49
CA LEU A 18 0.48 -5.83 6.66
C LEU A 18 1.70 -6.01 7.55
N LEU A 19 2.85 -5.64 7.04
CA LEU A 19 4.12 -5.79 7.73
C LEU A 19 4.86 -4.46 7.80
N PHE A 20 5.25 -4.06 9.00
CA PHE A 20 6.05 -2.86 9.23
C PHE A 20 7.51 -3.26 9.45
N VAL A 21 8.41 -2.67 8.69
CA VAL A 21 9.83 -3.03 8.68
C VAL A 21 10.70 -1.77 8.70
N ASN A 22 12.00 -1.97 8.80
CA ASN A 22 12.97 -0.88 8.67
C ASN A 22 13.49 -0.79 7.23
N ASP A 23 14.31 0.23 6.95
CA ASP A 23 14.86 0.46 5.61
C ASP A 23 15.71 -0.70 5.10
N LEU A 24 16.50 -1.29 5.98
CA LEU A 24 17.37 -2.40 5.57
C LEU A 24 16.55 -3.62 5.17
N GLN A 25 15.52 -3.92 5.93
CA GLN A 25 14.64 -5.05 5.64
C GLN A 25 13.88 -4.88 4.34
N ILE A 26 13.33 -3.68 4.09
CA ILE A 26 12.57 -3.44 2.86
C ILE A 26 13.50 -3.38 1.65
N GLN A 27 14.74 -2.95 1.84
CA GLN A 27 15.74 -2.97 0.77
C GLN A 27 16.03 -4.40 0.32
N VAL A 28 16.16 -5.34 1.26
CA VAL A 28 16.35 -6.75 0.95
C VAL A 28 15.19 -7.29 0.12
N LEU A 29 13.95 -6.98 0.52
CA LEU A 29 12.77 -7.41 -0.22
C LEU A 29 12.69 -6.77 -1.60
N ASN A 30 13.01 -5.49 -1.70
CA ASN A 30 12.97 -4.76 -2.96
C ASN A 30 13.99 -5.33 -3.95
N GLN A 31 15.18 -5.64 -3.47
CA GLN A 31 16.22 -6.24 -4.29
C GLN A 31 15.82 -7.65 -4.73
N ARG A 32 15.30 -8.45 -3.80
CA ARG A 32 14.94 -9.85 -4.04
C ARG A 32 13.81 -10.02 -5.05
N TYR A 33 12.77 -9.21 -4.91
CA TYR A 33 11.55 -9.39 -5.71
C TYR A 33 11.41 -8.43 -6.89
N LEU A 34 12.00 -7.23 -6.80
CA LEU A 34 11.90 -6.21 -7.85
C LEU A 34 13.26 -5.87 -8.46
N LEU A 35 14.33 -6.52 -8.03
CA LEU A 35 15.69 -6.31 -8.51
C LEU A 35 16.18 -4.87 -8.37
N ARG A 36 15.71 -4.20 -7.32
CA ARG A 36 16.11 -2.83 -6.99
C ARG A 36 16.81 -2.84 -5.64
N ASP A 37 18.11 -2.59 -5.64
CA ASP A 37 18.93 -2.64 -4.43
C ASP A 37 18.94 -1.28 -3.72
N LYS A 38 17.77 -0.90 -3.22
CA LYS A 38 17.59 0.33 -2.45
C LYS A 38 16.34 0.22 -1.59
N PRO A 39 16.27 0.99 -0.48
CA PRO A 39 15.04 1.03 0.30
C PRO A 39 13.94 1.75 -0.46
N THR A 40 12.71 1.48 -0.08
CA THR A 40 11.53 2.16 -0.60
C THR A 40 10.56 2.36 0.56
N ASN A 41 9.47 3.08 0.32
CA ASN A 41 8.49 3.35 1.36
C ASN A 41 7.48 2.21 1.52
N VAL A 42 7.01 1.64 0.43
CA VAL A 42 5.99 0.59 0.46
C VAL A 42 6.19 -0.39 -0.68
N LEU A 43 5.93 -1.67 -0.41
CA LEU A 43 5.88 -2.73 -1.42
C LEU A 43 4.53 -3.42 -1.29
N ALA A 44 3.94 -3.76 -2.43
CA ALA A 44 2.67 -4.48 -2.48
C ALA A 44 2.83 -5.71 -3.36
N PHE A 45 2.49 -6.87 -2.80
CA PHE A 45 2.63 -8.16 -3.50
C PHE A 45 1.25 -8.79 -3.63
N PRO A 46 0.63 -8.73 -4.83
CA PRO A 46 -0.72 -9.29 -5.02
C PRO A 46 -0.73 -10.81 -4.88
N MET A 47 -1.64 -11.33 -4.06
CA MET A 47 -1.82 -12.76 -3.90
C MET A 47 -2.56 -13.37 -5.10
N ARG A 48 -3.40 -12.59 -5.77
CA ARG A 48 -4.21 -13.08 -6.89
C ARG A 48 -3.39 -13.60 -8.06
N GLU A 49 -2.13 -13.17 -8.15
CA GLU A 49 -1.21 -13.61 -9.21
C GLU A 49 -0.28 -14.71 -8.73
N GLY A 50 -0.41 -15.12 -7.49
CA GLY A 50 0.47 -16.10 -6.87
C GLY A 50 -0.04 -17.52 -6.99
N GLU A 51 0.89 -18.44 -6.78
CA GLU A 51 0.64 -19.89 -6.80
C GLU A 51 -0.44 -20.31 -5.79
N PHE A 52 -0.55 -19.58 -4.68
CA PHE A 52 -1.46 -19.92 -3.59
C PHE A 52 -2.74 -19.10 -3.57
N SER A 53 -3.05 -18.41 -4.65
CA SER A 53 -4.22 -17.52 -4.72
C SER A 53 -5.54 -18.25 -4.47
N THR A 54 -5.64 -19.53 -4.85
CA THR A 54 -6.85 -20.33 -4.65
C THR A 54 -7.03 -20.81 -3.22
N LEU A 55 -5.94 -20.86 -2.43
CA LEU A 55 -6.01 -21.32 -1.04
C LEU A 55 -6.52 -20.23 -0.09
N HIS A 56 -6.37 -18.96 -0.47
CA HIS A 56 -6.80 -17.82 0.33
C HIS A 56 -7.54 -16.82 -0.54
N PRO A 57 -8.79 -17.17 -0.94
CA PRO A 57 -9.51 -16.34 -1.92
C PRO A 57 -9.83 -14.91 -1.45
N HIS A 58 -9.86 -14.68 -0.13
CA HIS A 58 -10.14 -13.35 0.43
C HIS A 58 -8.88 -12.53 0.67
N LEU A 59 -7.70 -13.15 0.60
CA LEU A 59 -6.45 -12.44 0.83
C LEU A 59 -6.02 -11.72 -0.46
N LEU A 60 -6.01 -10.39 -0.42
CA LEU A 60 -5.60 -9.58 -1.57
C LEU A 60 -4.10 -9.64 -1.81
N GLY A 61 -3.31 -9.72 -0.75
CA GLY A 61 -1.87 -9.78 -0.84
C GLY A 61 -1.19 -9.20 0.38
N ASP A 62 0.10 -8.93 0.23
CA ASP A 62 0.96 -8.43 1.29
C ASP A 62 1.34 -6.97 1.02
N ILE A 63 1.30 -6.17 2.07
CA ILE A 63 1.79 -4.78 2.03
C ILE A 63 2.89 -4.65 3.06
N VAL A 64 4.06 -4.20 2.61
CA VAL A 64 5.23 -4.00 3.47
C VAL A 64 5.56 -2.52 3.49
N ILE A 65 5.66 -1.92 4.66
CA ILE A 65 5.90 -0.48 4.83
C ILE A 65 7.16 -0.27 5.66
N SER A 66 8.09 0.56 5.15
CA SER A 66 9.23 0.99 5.94
C SER A 66 8.82 2.16 6.83
N VAL A 67 8.81 1.94 8.14
CA VAL A 67 8.45 2.99 9.08
C VAL A 67 9.50 4.11 9.12
N GLU A 68 10.75 3.78 8.85
CA GLU A 68 11.83 4.77 8.80
C GLU A 68 11.66 5.71 7.60
N THR A 69 11.38 5.15 6.42
CA THR A 69 11.13 5.97 5.23
C THR A 69 9.85 6.79 5.39
N ALA A 70 8.80 6.20 5.95
CA ALA A 70 7.55 6.93 6.20
C ALA A 70 7.79 8.14 7.10
N LYS A 71 8.57 7.97 8.16
CA LYS A 71 8.91 9.06 9.07
C LYS A 71 9.65 10.19 8.36
N ARG A 72 10.65 9.85 7.53
CA ARG A 72 11.40 10.86 6.78
C ARG A 72 10.53 11.60 5.78
N GLN A 73 9.61 10.90 5.13
CA GLN A 73 8.76 11.49 4.09
C GLN A 73 7.58 12.28 4.65
N SER A 74 7.17 12.03 5.89
CA SER A 74 5.98 12.66 6.46
C SER A 74 6.05 14.19 6.40
N ASN A 75 7.19 14.77 6.74
CA ASN A 75 7.36 16.22 6.71
C ASN A 75 7.22 16.79 5.30
N ARG A 76 7.73 16.08 4.31
CA ARG A 76 7.65 16.51 2.91
C ARG A 76 6.21 16.59 2.42
N PHE A 77 5.37 15.70 2.91
CA PHE A 77 3.96 15.65 2.52
C PHE A 77 3.05 16.47 3.43
N GLY A 78 3.62 17.15 4.43
CA GLY A 78 2.82 17.93 5.38
C GLY A 78 1.97 17.07 6.29
N LEU A 79 2.39 15.83 6.53
CA LEU A 79 1.68 14.87 7.36
C LEU A 79 2.48 14.52 8.60
N ASN A 80 1.79 14.05 9.65
CA ASN A 80 2.49 13.42 10.74
C ASN A 80 2.84 11.97 10.34
N GLU A 81 3.58 11.29 11.17
CA GLU A 81 4.06 9.94 10.88
C GLU A 81 2.91 8.97 10.64
N MET A 82 1.88 9.01 11.48
CA MET A 82 0.71 8.16 11.32
C MET A 82 -0.04 8.45 10.02
N GLY A 83 -0.20 9.72 9.67
CA GLY A 83 -0.83 10.10 8.41
C GLY A 83 -0.07 9.56 7.20
N MET A 84 1.26 9.59 7.25
CA MET A 84 2.07 9.04 6.17
C MET A 84 1.90 7.52 6.05
N ILE A 85 1.86 6.82 7.17
CA ILE A 85 1.64 5.37 7.17
C ILE A 85 0.27 5.04 6.57
N ILE A 86 -0.77 5.79 6.93
CA ILE A 86 -2.11 5.61 6.36
C ILE A 86 -2.09 5.81 4.85
N LEU A 87 -1.42 6.84 4.39
CA LEU A 87 -1.31 7.13 2.96
C LEU A 87 -0.62 5.99 2.21
N LEU A 88 0.47 5.46 2.76
CA LEU A 88 1.19 4.34 2.16
C LEU A 88 0.36 3.05 2.17
N MET A 89 -0.42 2.84 3.22
CA MET A 89 -1.32 1.71 3.31
C MET A 89 -2.38 1.77 2.21
N ILE A 90 -2.99 2.94 2.01
CA ILE A 90 -3.96 3.16 0.93
C ILE A 90 -3.31 2.89 -0.43
N HIS A 91 -2.12 3.43 -0.64
CA HIS A 91 -1.37 3.24 -1.88
C HIS A 91 -1.15 1.75 -2.16
N GLY A 92 -0.73 1.01 -1.14
CA GLY A 92 -0.52 -0.43 -1.26
C GLY A 92 -1.80 -1.20 -1.59
N VAL A 93 -2.90 -0.88 -0.92
CA VAL A 93 -4.19 -1.54 -1.19
C VAL A 93 -4.64 -1.28 -2.63
N LEU A 94 -4.51 -0.04 -3.10
CA LEU A 94 -4.89 0.29 -4.47
C LEU A 94 -4.06 -0.50 -5.49
N HIS A 95 -2.77 -0.68 -5.24
CA HIS A 95 -1.94 -1.53 -6.09
C HIS A 95 -2.42 -2.99 -6.08
N LEU A 96 -2.79 -3.51 -4.91
CA LEU A 96 -3.26 -4.88 -4.81
C LEU A 96 -4.53 -5.14 -5.63
N ILE A 97 -5.38 -4.13 -5.79
CA ILE A 97 -6.62 -4.28 -6.55
C ILE A 97 -6.51 -3.79 -8.00
N GLY A 98 -5.28 -3.49 -8.46
CA GLY A 98 -5.00 -3.28 -9.87
C GLY A 98 -4.79 -1.85 -10.32
N PHE A 99 -4.85 -0.86 -9.44
CA PHE A 99 -4.56 0.52 -9.83
C PHE A 99 -3.08 0.69 -10.13
N GLY A 100 -2.77 1.60 -11.05
CA GLY A 100 -1.40 1.96 -11.37
C GLY A 100 -0.66 0.97 -12.25
N HIS A 101 -1.34 -0.06 -12.73
CA HIS A 101 -0.74 -1.01 -13.68
C HIS A 101 -0.73 -0.43 -15.08
N GLU A 102 0.23 -0.90 -15.88
CA GLU A 102 0.31 -0.62 -17.30
C GLU A 102 0.67 0.81 -17.68
N GLY A 103 1.43 1.48 -16.84
CA GLY A 103 2.14 2.71 -17.20
C GLY A 103 1.35 3.79 -17.91
N ALA A 104 0.06 3.65 -18.01
CA ALA A 104 -0.75 4.66 -18.64
C ALA A 104 -0.86 5.86 -17.70
N LYS A 105 -0.69 7.05 -18.24
CA LYS A 105 -0.90 8.28 -17.47
C LYS A 105 -2.28 8.31 -16.83
N LYS A 106 -3.26 7.73 -17.51
CA LYS A 106 -4.63 7.64 -17.01
C LYS A 106 -4.71 6.80 -15.73
N GLY A 107 -4.04 5.64 -15.71
CA GLY A 107 -4.01 4.79 -14.52
C GLY A 107 -3.38 5.48 -13.33
N ALA A 108 -2.31 6.23 -13.55
CA ALA A 108 -1.63 6.98 -12.50
C ALA A 108 -2.52 8.10 -11.94
N ARG A 109 -3.25 8.79 -12.81
CA ARG A 109 -4.18 9.85 -12.38
C ARG A 109 -5.33 9.28 -11.58
N GLU A 110 -5.92 8.20 -12.05
CA GLU A 110 -7.03 7.55 -11.35
C GLU A 110 -6.59 7.09 -9.97
N MET A 111 -5.40 6.52 -9.88
CA MET A 111 -4.85 6.09 -8.60
C MET A 111 -4.62 7.26 -7.66
N ALA A 112 -4.03 8.35 -8.15
CA ALA A 112 -3.77 9.53 -7.33
C ALA A 112 -5.07 10.15 -6.82
N THR A 113 -6.09 10.23 -7.67
CA THR A 113 -7.40 10.76 -7.29
C THR A 113 -8.05 9.88 -6.23
N ARG A 114 -8.06 8.58 -6.45
CA ARG A 114 -8.68 7.64 -5.53
C ARG A 114 -7.95 7.62 -4.19
N GLN A 115 -6.62 7.68 -4.23
CA GLN A 115 -5.80 7.73 -3.03
C GLN A 115 -6.14 8.95 -2.18
N ARG A 116 -6.29 10.10 -2.81
CA ARG A 116 -6.64 11.34 -2.11
C ARG A 116 -8.02 11.25 -1.46
N GLU A 117 -9.00 10.75 -2.21
CA GLU A 117 -10.36 10.58 -1.71
C GLU A 117 -10.41 9.66 -0.49
N LEU A 118 -9.76 8.50 -0.59
CA LEU A 118 -9.71 7.54 0.49
C LEU A 118 -9.02 8.10 1.72
N PHE A 119 -7.91 8.80 1.53
CA PHE A 119 -7.18 9.41 2.63
C PHE A 119 -8.05 10.41 3.38
N GLN A 120 -8.78 11.25 2.64
CA GLN A 120 -9.69 12.22 3.26
C GLN A 120 -10.78 11.52 4.05
N ARG A 121 -11.37 10.48 3.48
CA ARG A 121 -12.47 9.77 4.15
C ARG A 121 -12.03 9.05 5.42
N VAL A 122 -10.93 8.33 5.37
CA VAL A 122 -10.49 7.55 6.54
C VAL A 122 -9.89 8.42 7.64
N THR A 123 -9.40 9.62 7.31
CA THR A 123 -8.83 10.53 8.31
C THR A 123 -9.84 11.52 8.88
N GLN A 124 -10.94 11.76 8.20
CA GLN A 124 -11.97 12.68 8.68
C GLN A 124 -12.82 12.12 9.82
N GLU A 125 -12.84 10.82 9.97
CA GLU A 125 -13.67 10.16 10.98
C GLU A 125 -13.06 10.18 12.38
N THR A 126 -11.89 10.76 12.50
CA THR A 126 -11.24 10.90 13.78
C THR A 126 -11.45 12.31 14.33
#